data_6b07f73d00d7497321a65091a68514c5
#
_entry.id   6b07f73d00d7497321a65091a68514c5
#
_cell.length_a   1.000
_cell.length_b   1.000
_cell.length_c   1.000
_cell.angle_alpha   90.00
_cell.angle_beta   90.00
_cell.angle_gamma   90.00
#
_symmetry.space_group_name_H-M   'P 1'
#
loop_
_entity.id
_entity.type
_entity.pdbx_description
1 polymer ?
#
loop_
_entity_poly.entity_id
_entity_poly.type
_entity_poly.pdbx_seq_one_letter_code
_entity_poly.pdbx_strand_id
1 'polypeptide(L)'
;MEQMIGAVIPWGLNGTAKNDPYTDLASAVVAQAAKDYIKILRKLWKKDITVQARRGLFLGKLDLESFFYSAWYEMLTDVDPDFLLSKCKSTALEQEKEFRLKQAEKRSRRLVDKQKNTTTEQEGKVHETGQSIT
;
A
#
# COMPACT_ATOMS: atom_id res chain seq x y z
N MET A 1 14.36 11.01 -11.53
CA MET A 1 14.17 10.21 -12.26
C MET A 1 13.94 8.88 -11.82
N GLU A 2 14.72 8.31 -11.07
CA GLU A 2 14.50 7.00 -10.64
C GLU A 2 13.20 6.86 -10.01
N GLN A 3 12.69 7.90 -9.47
CA GLN A 3 11.44 7.81 -8.83
C GLN A 3 10.41 7.42 -9.80
N MET A 4 10.65 7.72 -11.01
CA MET A 4 9.69 7.33 -11.99
C MET A 4 9.47 5.87 -11.98
N ILE A 5 10.44 5.14 -11.54
CA ILE A 5 10.28 3.72 -11.45
C ILE A 5 9.20 3.37 -10.50
N GLY A 6 9.10 4.09 -9.40
CA GLY A 6 8.03 3.85 -8.45
C GLY A 6 6.67 4.09 -9.03
N ALA A 7 6.59 4.84 -10.11
CA ALA A 7 5.31 5.10 -10.73
C ALA A 7 4.93 4.02 -11.72
N VAL A 8 5.81 3.10 -12.00
CA VAL A 8 5.52 2.07 -12.99
C VAL A 8 4.50 1.09 -12.45
N ILE A 9 3.51 0.81 -13.24
CA ILE A 9 2.49 -0.15 -12.90
C ILE A 9 2.79 -1.45 -13.62
N PRO A 10 2.89 -2.56 -12.90
CA PRO A 10 3.35 -3.82 -13.51
C PRO A 10 2.43 -4.38 -14.57
N TRP A 11 1.31 -3.79 -14.76
CA TRP A 11 0.36 -4.29 -15.74
C TRP A 11 0.57 -3.70 -17.13
N GLY A 12 1.63 -2.95 -17.30
CA GLY A 12 1.94 -2.45 -18.62
C GLY A 12 1.20 -1.22 -19.04
N LEU A 13 0.77 -0.41 -18.12
CA LEU A 13 0.09 0.83 -18.49
C LEU A 13 1.01 1.99 -18.77
N ASN A 14 2.25 1.87 -18.39
CA ASN A 14 3.14 3.01 -18.52
C ASN A 14 3.89 3.01 -19.79
N GLY A 15 3.55 3.92 -20.60
CA GLY A 15 4.36 4.23 -21.69
C GLY A 15 4.86 3.21 -22.56
N THR A 16 4.20 2.21 -22.67
CA THR A 16 4.73 1.24 -23.47
C THR A 16 4.69 1.65 -24.85
N ALA A 17 3.98 2.54 -25.19
CA ALA A 17 3.75 2.62 -26.42
C ALA A 17 4.62 3.21 -27.16
N LYS A 18 4.77 3.84 -27.65
CA LYS A 18 5.36 4.39 -28.59
C LYS A 18 5.99 5.58 -28.20
N ASN A 19 6.55 6.26 -28.88
CA ASN A 19 7.21 7.48 -28.62
C ASN A 19 6.34 8.67 -28.80
N ASP A 20 5.08 8.50 -28.87
CA ASP A 20 4.12 9.58 -29.02
C ASP A 20 3.91 10.26 -27.66
N PRO A 21 4.24 11.54 -27.52
CA PRO A 21 4.09 12.21 -26.24
C PRO A 21 2.65 12.23 -25.73
N TYR A 22 1.70 12.28 -26.63
CA TYR A 22 0.30 12.27 -26.22
C TYR A 22 -0.08 10.94 -25.60
N THR A 23 0.37 9.86 -26.21
CA THR A 23 0.12 8.53 -25.68
C THR A 23 0.77 8.36 -24.32
N ASP A 24 1.98 8.87 -24.16
CA ASP A 24 2.68 8.79 -22.89
C ASP A 24 1.93 9.56 -21.82
N LEU A 25 1.43 10.73 -22.15
CA LEU A 25 0.68 11.54 -21.21
C LEU A 25 -0.61 10.84 -20.83
N ALA A 26 -1.31 10.28 -21.80
CA ALA A 26 -2.56 9.59 -21.56
C ALA A 26 -2.34 8.40 -20.65
N SER A 27 -1.29 7.64 -20.91
CA SER A 27 -0.95 6.50 -20.05
C SER A 27 -0.61 6.95 -18.64
N ALA A 28 0.08 8.08 -18.52
CA ALA A 28 0.43 8.59 -17.20
C ALA A 28 -0.81 9.01 -16.41
N VAL A 29 -1.80 9.59 -17.07
CA VAL A 29 -3.04 9.98 -16.40
C VAL A 29 -3.76 8.75 -15.87
N VAL A 30 -3.87 7.73 -16.70
CA VAL A 30 -4.56 6.50 -16.29
C VAL A 30 -3.78 5.82 -15.17
N ALA A 31 -2.46 5.78 -15.28
CA ALA A 31 -1.63 5.16 -14.25
C ALA A 31 -1.76 5.90 -12.92
N GLN A 32 -1.81 7.22 -12.96
CA GLN A 32 -1.96 7.99 -11.73
C GLN A 32 -3.32 7.73 -11.08
N ALA A 33 -4.37 7.67 -11.89
CA ALA A 33 -5.70 7.38 -11.38
C ALA A 33 -5.75 6.00 -10.73
N ALA A 34 -5.10 5.02 -11.36
CA ALA A 34 -5.04 3.67 -10.80
C ALA A 34 -4.31 3.65 -9.47
N LYS A 35 -3.20 4.37 -9.37
CA LYS A 35 -2.46 4.45 -8.13
C LYS A 35 -3.26 5.12 -7.03
N ASP A 36 -3.99 6.17 -7.38
CA ASP A 36 -4.83 6.85 -6.41
C ASP A 36 -5.95 5.93 -5.92
N TYR A 37 -6.51 5.14 -6.81
CA TYR A 37 -7.56 4.20 -6.46
C TYR A 37 -7.03 3.14 -5.48
N ILE A 38 -5.86 2.60 -5.77
CA ILE A 38 -5.22 1.63 -4.88
C ILE A 38 -4.99 2.24 -3.50
N LYS A 39 -4.51 3.47 -3.47
CA LYS A 39 -4.24 4.15 -2.21
C LYS A 39 -5.53 4.33 -1.40
N ILE A 40 -6.60 4.73 -2.07
CA ILE A 40 -7.88 4.91 -1.39
C ILE A 40 -8.39 3.59 -0.83
N LEU A 41 -8.31 2.52 -1.61
CA LEU A 41 -8.76 1.21 -1.12
C LEU A 41 -8.01 0.81 0.14
N ARG A 42 -6.70 1.00 0.15
CA ARG A 42 -5.91 0.63 1.30
C ARG A 42 -6.26 1.45 2.53
N LYS A 43 -6.54 2.74 2.33
CA LYS A 43 -6.94 3.59 3.44
C LYS A 43 -8.31 3.22 3.97
N LEU A 44 -9.22 2.82 3.09
CA LEU A 44 -10.56 2.43 3.51
C LEU A 44 -10.55 1.16 4.36
N TRP A 45 -9.54 0.33 4.21
CA TRP A 45 -9.45 -0.91 4.98
C TRP A 45 -8.90 -0.72 6.38
N LYS A 46 -8.44 0.46 6.72
CA LYS A 46 -7.93 0.72 8.07
C LYS A 46 -9.09 0.86 9.03
N LYS A 47 -8.90 0.36 10.22
CA LYS A 47 -9.99 0.33 11.19
C LYS A 47 -10.12 1.60 12.02
N ASP A 48 -9.06 2.37 12.11
CA ASP A 48 -9.03 3.51 13.01
C ASP A 48 -9.26 4.85 12.33
N ILE A 49 -9.91 4.88 11.20
CA ILE A 49 -10.20 6.15 10.55
C ILE A 49 -11.57 6.66 11.00
N THR A 50 -11.71 7.97 11.00
CA THR A 50 -12.95 8.57 11.42
C THR A 50 -14.04 8.37 10.37
N VAL A 51 -15.28 8.58 10.78
CA VAL A 51 -16.41 8.47 9.86
C VAL A 51 -16.29 9.48 8.73
N GLN A 52 -15.86 10.69 9.06
CA GLN A 52 -15.70 11.73 8.05
C GLN A 52 -14.59 11.39 7.05
N ALA A 53 -13.48 10.86 7.55
CA ALA A 53 -12.39 10.47 6.67
C ALA A 53 -12.84 9.34 5.76
N ARG A 54 -13.58 8.38 6.29
CA ARG A 54 -14.08 7.27 5.48
C ARG A 54 -15.03 7.76 4.39
N ARG A 55 -15.87 8.72 4.74
CA ARG A 55 -16.80 9.27 3.76
C ARG A 55 -16.05 9.97 2.62
N GLY A 56 -15.03 10.76 2.96
CA GLY A 56 -14.23 11.44 1.95
C GLY A 56 -13.53 10.46 1.03
N LEU A 57 -12.98 9.39 1.61
CA LEU A 57 -12.32 8.36 0.81
C LEU A 57 -13.31 7.65 -0.11
N PHE A 58 -14.49 7.36 0.40
CA PHE A 58 -15.51 6.69 -0.39
C PHE A 58 -15.95 7.55 -1.57
N LEU A 59 -16.12 8.86 -1.34
CA LEU A 59 -16.47 9.76 -2.43
C LEU A 59 -15.37 9.84 -3.46
N GLY A 60 -14.11 9.87 -3.02
CA GLY A 60 -12.99 9.84 -3.94
C GLY A 60 -12.96 8.56 -4.75
N LYS A 61 -13.31 7.43 -4.13
CA LYS A 61 -13.37 6.16 -4.81
C LYS A 61 -14.43 6.21 -5.92
N LEU A 62 -15.59 6.77 -5.61
CA LEU A 62 -16.66 6.88 -6.60
C LEU A 62 -16.27 7.81 -7.74
N ASP A 63 -15.57 8.89 -7.44
CA ASP A 63 -15.11 9.79 -8.48
C ASP A 63 -14.16 9.09 -9.45
N LEU A 64 -13.25 8.30 -8.92
CA LEU A 64 -12.31 7.57 -9.77
C LEU A 64 -13.03 6.50 -10.58
N GLU A 65 -14.00 5.83 -9.99
CA GLU A 65 -14.76 4.83 -10.74
C GLU A 65 -15.55 5.49 -11.86
N SER A 66 -16.09 6.68 -11.62
CA SER A 66 -16.74 7.43 -12.67
C SER A 66 -15.79 7.76 -13.80
N PHE A 67 -14.57 8.13 -13.46
CA PHE A 67 -13.57 8.43 -14.47
C PHE A 67 -13.26 7.19 -15.30
N PHE A 68 -13.08 6.04 -14.65
CA PHE A 68 -12.72 4.81 -15.37
C PHE A 68 -13.81 4.35 -16.34
N TYR A 69 -15.06 4.68 -16.04
CA TYR A 69 -16.15 4.29 -16.93
C TYR A 69 -16.61 5.44 -17.83
N SER A 70 -15.84 6.53 -17.91
CA SER A 70 -16.25 7.68 -18.71
C SER A 70 -15.74 7.56 -20.14
N ALA A 71 -16.34 8.35 -21.00
CA ALA A 71 -15.88 8.43 -22.38
C ALA A 71 -14.46 8.98 -22.45
N TRP A 72 -14.11 9.83 -21.49
CA TRP A 72 -12.77 10.37 -21.43
C TRP A 72 -11.74 9.25 -21.27
N TYR A 73 -12.01 8.30 -20.37
CA TYR A 73 -11.12 7.18 -20.17
C TYR A 73 -10.94 6.38 -21.46
N GLU A 74 -12.02 6.18 -22.20
CA GLU A 74 -11.97 5.45 -23.45
C GLU A 74 -11.06 6.13 -24.46
N MET A 75 -10.99 7.45 -24.40
CA MET A 75 -10.10 8.18 -25.30
C MET A 75 -8.65 8.09 -24.89
N LEU A 76 -8.39 7.84 -23.61
CA LEU A 76 -7.03 7.81 -23.10
C LEU A 76 -6.36 6.45 -23.25
N THR A 77 -7.13 5.39 -23.23
CA THR A 77 -6.53 4.05 -23.25
C THR A 77 -7.53 3.03 -23.76
N ASP A 78 -7.02 1.91 -24.27
CA ASP A 78 -7.85 0.80 -24.71
C ASP A 78 -8.02 -0.24 -23.62
N VAL A 79 -7.45 -0.03 -22.46
CA VAL A 79 -7.53 -1.00 -21.38
C VAL A 79 -8.96 -1.05 -20.84
N ASP A 80 -9.52 -2.24 -20.74
CA ASP A 80 -10.87 -2.43 -20.23
C ASP A 80 -10.95 -1.93 -18.78
N PRO A 81 -11.88 -1.03 -18.46
CA PRO A 81 -11.97 -0.50 -17.10
C PRO A 81 -12.26 -1.58 -16.06
N ASP A 82 -13.05 -2.59 -16.39
CA ASP A 82 -13.31 -3.68 -15.44
C ASP A 82 -12.02 -4.42 -15.12
N PHE A 83 -11.22 -4.67 -16.14
CA PHE A 83 -9.93 -5.33 -15.94
C PHE A 83 -9.03 -4.47 -15.07
N LEU A 84 -8.96 -3.17 -15.37
CA LEU A 84 -8.09 -2.27 -14.61
C LEU A 84 -8.52 -2.19 -13.16
N LEU A 85 -9.81 -2.05 -12.89
CA LEU A 85 -10.28 -1.97 -11.52
C LEU A 85 -10.01 -3.25 -10.75
N SER A 86 -10.18 -4.39 -11.43
CA SER A 86 -9.89 -5.68 -10.82
C SER A 86 -8.42 -5.77 -10.45
N LYS A 87 -7.53 -5.31 -11.32
CA LYS A 87 -6.10 -5.30 -11.04
C LYS A 87 -5.75 -4.36 -9.91
N CYS A 88 -6.41 -3.21 -9.84
CA CYS A 88 -6.19 -2.28 -8.75
C CYS A 88 -6.54 -2.93 -7.41
N LYS A 89 -7.66 -3.63 -7.36
CA LYS A 89 -8.07 -4.30 -6.13
C LYS A 89 -7.10 -5.40 -5.73
N SER A 90 -6.65 -6.19 -6.69
CA SER A 90 -5.67 -7.24 -6.42
C SER A 90 -4.36 -6.66 -5.92
N THR A 91 -3.89 -5.58 -6.56
CA THR A 91 -2.66 -4.96 -6.17
C THR A 91 -2.75 -4.38 -4.76
N ALA A 92 -3.89 -3.75 -4.45
CA ALA A 92 -4.10 -3.20 -3.12
C ALA A 92 -4.05 -4.30 -2.06
N LEU A 93 -4.67 -5.44 -2.35
CA LEU A 93 -4.64 -6.57 -1.42
C LEU A 93 -3.23 -7.09 -1.22
N GLU A 94 -2.47 -7.22 -2.28
CA GLU A 94 -1.10 -7.69 -2.19
C GLU A 94 -0.24 -6.74 -1.36
N GLN A 95 -0.39 -5.44 -1.61
CA GLN A 95 0.38 -4.45 -0.85
C GLN A 95 0.00 -4.48 0.62
N GLU A 96 -1.27 -4.70 0.91
CA GLU A 96 -1.72 -4.75 2.29
C GLU A 96 -1.18 -5.99 2.99
N LYS A 97 -1.14 -7.13 2.30
CA LYS A 97 -0.56 -8.34 2.86
C LYS A 97 0.92 -8.16 3.16
N GLU A 98 1.64 -7.57 2.24
CA GLU A 98 3.08 -7.31 2.45
C GLU A 98 3.30 -6.40 3.64
N PHE A 99 2.48 -5.36 3.74
CA PHE A 99 2.59 -4.42 4.84
C PHE A 99 2.36 -5.13 6.17
N ARG A 100 1.34 -5.98 6.24
CA ARG A 100 1.04 -6.72 7.48
C ARG A 100 2.14 -7.69 7.85
N LEU A 101 2.71 -8.34 6.85
CA LEU A 101 3.82 -9.26 7.10
C LEU A 101 5.03 -8.52 7.65
N LYS A 102 5.35 -7.37 7.08
CA LYS A 102 6.47 -6.57 7.56
C LYS A 102 6.22 -6.07 8.98
N GLN A 103 4.98 -5.69 9.27
CA GLN A 103 4.64 -5.26 10.61
C GLN A 103 4.77 -6.40 11.61
N ALA A 104 4.35 -7.59 11.22
CA ALA A 104 4.47 -8.75 12.09
C ALA A 104 5.92 -9.09 12.36
N GLU A 105 6.77 -9.00 11.34
CA GLU A 105 8.19 -9.23 11.52
C GLU A 105 8.81 -8.23 12.48
N LYS A 106 8.48 -6.96 12.31
CA LYS A 106 8.99 -5.93 13.21
C LYS A 106 8.54 -6.17 14.63
N ARG A 107 7.30 -6.58 14.80
CA ARG A 107 6.76 -6.87 16.11
C ARG A 107 7.49 -8.03 16.75
N SER A 108 7.75 -9.08 15.98
CA SER A 108 8.48 -10.23 16.48
C SER A 108 9.88 -9.85 16.94
N ARG A 109 10.56 -9.06 16.15
CA ARG A 109 11.92 -8.62 16.49
C ARG A 109 11.92 -7.83 17.78
N ARG A 110 10.96 -6.92 17.94
CA ARG A 110 10.88 -6.13 19.16
C ARG A 110 10.64 -7.01 20.40
N LEU A 111 9.77 -7.99 20.24
CA LEU A 111 9.47 -8.88 21.35
C LEU A 111 10.67 -9.72 21.74
N VAL A 112 11.43 -10.20 20.77
CA VAL A 112 12.63 -10.96 21.04
C VAL A 112 13.65 -10.12 21.80
N ASP A 113 13.87 -8.88 21.32
CA ASP A 113 14.83 -8.00 21.99
C ASP A 113 14.39 -7.69 23.42
N LYS A 114 13.12 -7.44 23.60
CA LYS A 114 12.60 -7.14 24.92
C LYS A 114 12.76 -8.33 25.86
N GLN A 115 12.54 -9.53 25.34
CA GLN A 115 12.69 -10.74 26.15
C GLN A 115 14.13 -10.94 26.57
N LYS A 116 15.06 -10.69 25.68
CA LYS A 116 16.48 -10.80 26.00
C LYS A 116 16.87 -9.87 27.13
N ASN A 117 16.44 -8.62 27.07
CA ASN A 117 16.76 -7.66 28.10
C ASN A 117 16.16 -8.08 29.44
N THR A 118 14.94 -8.54 29.44
CA THR A 118 14.27 -8.97 30.65
C THR A 118 14.97 -10.18 31.29
N THR A 119 15.35 -11.12 30.46
CA THR A 119 16.05 -12.32 30.96
C THR A 119 17.37 -11.92 31.60
N THR A 120 18.12 -11.03 30.96
CA THR A 120 19.39 -10.59 31.49
C THR A 120 19.21 -9.92 32.85
N GLU A 121 18.21 -9.08 32.97
CA GLU A 121 17.93 -8.42 34.24
C GLU A 121 17.55 -9.41 35.33
N GLN A 122 16.74 -10.38 34.99
CA GLN A 122 16.35 -11.38 35.98
C GLN A 122 17.50 -12.23 36.45
N GLU A 123 18.38 -12.59 35.52
CA GLU A 123 19.56 -13.37 35.89
C GLU A 123 20.43 -12.57 36.85
N GLY A 124 20.60 -11.28 36.60
CA GLY A 124 21.37 -10.44 37.51
C GLY A 124 20.77 -10.41 38.89
N LYS A 125 19.45 -10.27 39.00
CA LYS A 125 18.79 -10.23 40.28
C LYS A 125 18.93 -11.54 41.02
N VAL A 126 18.74 -12.64 40.33
CA VAL A 126 18.88 -13.96 40.96
C VAL A 126 20.28 -14.15 41.49
N HIS A 127 21.26 -13.70 40.76
CA HIS A 127 22.64 -13.81 41.16
C HIS A 127 22.89 -13.05 42.45
N GLU A 128 22.38 -11.82 42.54
CA GLU A 128 22.51 -11.02 43.73
C GLU A 128 21.83 -11.69 44.92
N THR A 129 20.65 -12.20 44.71
CA THR A 129 19.91 -12.86 45.80
C THR A 129 20.69 -14.08 46.31
N GLY A 130 21.27 -14.82 45.39
CA GLY A 130 22.07 -15.96 45.80
C GLY A 130 23.24 -15.58 46.66
N GLN A 131 23.91 -14.49 46.33
CA GLN A 131 24.99 -14.02 47.12
C GLN A 131 24.52 -13.54 48.48
N SER A 132 23.38 -12.91 48.53
CA SER A 132 22.83 -12.48 49.83
C SER A 132 22.55 -13.63 50.77
N ILE A 133 22.11 -14.71 50.25
CA ILE A 133 21.75 -15.86 51.04
C ILE A 133 22.99 -16.54 51.62
N THR A 134 24.02 -16.58 50.85
CA THR A 134 25.24 -17.21 51.34
C THR A 134 26.04 -16.25 52.18
#